data_7ec9c8a26192cade66acdd7922a73acd
#
_entry.id   7ec9c8a26192cade66acdd7922a73acd
#
_cell.length_a   1.000
_cell.length_b   1.000
_cell.length_c   1.000
_cell.angle_alpha   90.00
_cell.angle_beta   90.00
_cell.angle_gamma   90.00
#
_symmetry.space_group_name_H-M   'P 1'
#
loop_
_entity.id
_entity.type
_entity.pdbx_description
1 polymer ?
#
loop_
_entity_poly.entity_id
_entity_poly.type
_entity_poly.pdbx_seq_one_letter_code
_entity_poly.pdbx_strand_id
1 'polypeptide(L)'
;MCGIFGIIGKDKNNLNYVKRLSIHAKRRGSDSSGIMSFDGKYSVERADYDILKLTSSLKLKNLELFLGIGRLITNDNNENQPFLNENICIFHNGIVVNDKEIFKKEAIKRSTNLDTEVFHALVKKYSNDIDLKNFKDLFLSKCEGTFSVAIALPKIGKLILFSNHGSLYIGEKKKVFIFSSEKYHLLQLNCKNIINLNREIKVLDIPRLEKEEIKLVEHKIKRRILVSNKKFSSADEKKLDIAKPHVVRCTKCLLPHTFPFISFNQDGVCNYCLNYKNRSSPKPKKELLNILENYRKTSGPDCIVPFSGGRDSSY
;
A
#
# COMPACT_ATOMS: atom_id res chain seq x y z
N MET A 1 -0.99 0.53 -3.41
CA MET A 1 -0.82 0.19 -1.97
C MET A 1 0.61 0.53 -1.56
N CYS A 2 0.77 1.14 -0.41
CA CYS A 2 2.09 1.48 0.14
C CYS A 2 2.82 0.24 0.67
N GLY A 3 4.14 0.33 0.84
CA GLY A 3 4.94 -0.71 1.48
C GLY A 3 5.64 -0.14 2.71
N ILE A 4 5.21 -0.52 3.92
CA ILE A 4 5.91 -0.18 5.15
C ILE A 4 6.83 -1.31 5.60
N PHE A 5 7.96 -0.94 6.17
CA PHE A 5 8.93 -1.88 6.70
C PHE A 5 9.79 -1.23 7.79
N GLY A 6 10.47 -2.05 8.58
CA GLY A 6 11.41 -1.52 9.56
C GLY A 6 12.31 -2.57 10.18
N ILE A 7 13.34 -2.07 10.85
CA ILE A 7 14.38 -2.83 11.53
C ILE A 7 14.58 -2.22 12.91
N ILE A 8 14.57 -3.05 13.94
CA ILE A 8 14.72 -2.65 15.34
C ILE A 8 15.81 -3.52 16.01
N GLY A 9 16.85 -2.90 16.52
CA GLY A 9 17.98 -3.55 17.16
C GLY A 9 19.30 -3.35 16.42
N LYS A 10 20.41 -3.76 17.03
CA LYS A 10 21.78 -3.60 16.51
C LYS A 10 22.26 -4.83 15.77
N ASP A 11 22.56 -4.71 14.50
CA ASP A 11 23.33 -5.70 13.71
C ASP A 11 24.15 -4.96 12.65
N LYS A 12 25.39 -5.42 12.44
CA LYS A 12 26.29 -4.85 11.41
C LYS A 12 25.74 -4.91 9.98
N ASN A 13 24.74 -5.75 9.72
CA ASN A 13 24.12 -5.92 8.42
C ASN A 13 22.84 -5.08 8.27
N ASN A 14 22.45 -4.24 9.21
CA ASN A 14 21.20 -3.49 9.16
C ASN A 14 21.05 -2.68 7.87
N LEU A 15 22.10 -2.05 7.37
CA LEU A 15 22.08 -1.31 6.10
C LEU A 15 21.79 -2.20 4.90
N ASN A 16 22.29 -3.44 4.89
CA ASN A 16 21.98 -4.40 3.85
C ASN A 16 20.51 -4.84 3.91
N TYR A 17 19.97 -5.05 5.12
CA TYR A 17 18.55 -5.35 5.31
C TYR A 17 17.67 -4.19 4.85
N VAL A 18 18.01 -2.93 5.20
CA VAL A 18 17.33 -1.73 4.70
C VAL A 18 17.29 -1.71 3.18
N LYS A 19 18.46 -1.90 2.52
CA LYS A 19 18.55 -1.91 1.05
C LYS A 19 17.62 -2.95 0.41
N ARG A 20 17.62 -4.17 0.92
CA ARG A 20 16.77 -5.25 0.42
C ARG A 20 15.28 -4.98 0.63
N LEU A 21 14.90 -4.50 1.81
CA LEU A 21 13.50 -4.12 2.10
C LEU A 21 13.04 -2.93 1.26
N SER A 22 13.91 -1.96 1.01
CA SER A 22 13.61 -0.81 0.14
C SER A 22 13.31 -1.23 -1.30
N ILE A 23 14.01 -2.25 -1.83
CA ILE A 23 13.71 -2.82 -3.15
C ILE A 23 12.26 -3.33 -3.21
N HIS A 24 11.83 -4.02 -2.17
CA HIS A 24 10.47 -4.53 -2.09
C HIS A 24 9.43 -3.43 -1.88
N ALA A 25 9.71 -2.48 -0.98
CA ALA A 25 8.81 -1.36 -0.72
C ALA A 25 8.60 -0.48 -1.96
N LYS A 26 9.64 -0.25 -2.78
CA LYS A 26 9.54 0.44 -4.06
C LYS A 26 8.55 -0.21 -5.02
N ARG A 27 8.48 -1.55 -5.05
CA ARG A 27 7.54 -2.28 -5.91
C ARG A 27 6.08 -2.04 -5.53
N ARG A 28 5.82 -1.69 -4.26
CA ARG A 28 4.48 -1.38 -3.75
C ARG A 28 4.10 0.08 -3.94
N GLY A 29 5.10 0.98 -3.95
CA GLY A 29 4.88 2.40 -4.18
C GLY A 29 6.18 3.12 -4.50
N SER A 30 6.18 3.84 -5.62
CA SER A 30 7.35 4.53 -6.17
C SER A 30 7.18 6.05 -6.31
N ASP A 31 6.02 6.60 -5.96
CA ASP A 31 5.70 8.01 -6.20
C ASP A 31 6.39 8.93 -5.21
N SER A 32 6.43 8.48 -3.95
CA SER A 32 7.11 9.18 -2.87
C SER A 32 7.62 8.18 -1.82
N SER A 33 8.40 8.66 -0.90
CA SER A 33 8.98 7.85 0.16
C SER A 33 9.21 8.64 1.43
N GLY A 34 9.41 7.91 2.52
CA GLY A 34 9.83 8.50 3.77
C GLY A 34 10.46 7.50 4.70
N ILE A 35 11.28 8.00 5.59
CA ILE A 35 12.05 7.21 6.54
C ILE A 35 12.08 7.86 7.92
N MET A 36 12.29 7.03 8.92
CA MET A 36 12.78 7.43 10.24
C MET A 36 13.93 6.52 10.59
N SER A 37 15.03 7.09 11.06
CA SER A 37 16.21 6.33 11.49
C SER A 37 16.73 6.82 12.82
N PHE A 38 17.45 5.92 13.52
CA PHE A 38 18.25 6.24 14.69
C PHE A 38 19.66 5.67 14.54
N ASP A 39 20.63 6.59 14.49
CA ASP A 39 22.06 6.33 14.41
C ASP A 39 22.79 7.24 15.45
N GLY A 40 22.45 7.02 16.72
CA GLY A 40 22.83 7.92 17.82
C GLY A 40 21.93 9.15 17.99
N LYS A 41 21.22 9.54 16.95
CA LYS A 41 20.16 10.56 16.95
C LYS A 41 19.03 10.19 15.99
N TYR A 42 17.84 10.73 16.27
CA TYR A 42 16.70 10.56 15.38
C TYR A 42 16.79 11.48 14.16
N SER A 43 16.47 10.92 12.99
CA SER A 43 16.25 11.64 11.74
C SER A 43 14.98 11.17 11.08
N VAL A 44 14.18 12.09 10.56
CA VAL A 44 12.98 11.79 9.74
C VAL A 44 13.10 12.54 8.43
N GLU A 45 12.98 11.80 7.33
CA GLU A 45 13.12 12.36 6.00
C GLU A 45 11.96 11.92 5.11
N ARG A 46 11.46 12.83 4.27
CA ARG A 46 10.46 12.58 3.24
C ARG A 46 11.03 12.96 1.88
N ALA A 47 10.63 12.22 0.84
CA ALA A 47 11.04 12.51 -0.53
C ALA A 47 9.86 12.33 -1.50
N ASP A 48 9.80 13.17 -2.54
CA ASP A 48 8.86 13.05 -3.65
C ASP A 48 9.36 12.11 -4.76
N TYR A 49 10.16 11.13 -4.38
CA TYR A 49 10.71 10.08 -5.22
C TYR A 49 10.82 8.75 -4.44
N ASP A 50 11.19 7.70 -5.14
CA ASP A 50 11.17 6.34 -4.59
C ASP A 50 12.17 6.11 -3.45
N ILE A 51 11.83 5.14 -2.59
CA ILE A 51 12.57 4.80 -1.37
C ILE A 51 14.00 4.32 -1.62
N LEU A 52 14.31 3.69 -2.76
CA LEU A 52 15.68 3.28 -3.07
C LEU A 52 16.60 4.47 -3.28
N LYS A 53 16.13 5.50 -3.98
CA LYS A 53 16.87 6.72 -4.18
C LYS A 53 17.11 7.44 -2.86
N LEU A 54 16.09 7.51 -1.97
CA LEU A 54 16.22 8.11 -0.66
C LEU A 54 17.23 7.34 0.20
N THR A 55 17.10 6.02 0.30
CA THR A 55 17.99 5.19 1.14
C THR A 55 19.40 5.09 0.62
N SER A 56 19.65 5.26 -0.69
CA SER A 56 20.99 5.22 -1.27
C SER A 56 21.83 6.46 -0.90
N SER A 57 21.20 7.57 -0.54
CA SER A 57 21.89 8.80 -0.12
C SER A 57 22.26 8.83 1.36
N LEU A 58 21.76 7.88 2.16
CA LEU A 58 21.98 7.85 3.61
C LEU A 58 23.39 7.41 3.98
N LYS A 59 24.01 8.16 4.89
CA LYS A 59 25.33 7.85 5.46
C LYS A 59 25.17 7.42 6.92
N LEU A 60 24.56 6.27 7.15
CA LEU A 60 24.31 5.71 8.49
C LEU A 60 25.44 4.73 8.85
N LYS A 61 25.92 4.78 10.11
CA LYS A 61 27.03 3.92 10.58
C LYS A 61 26.59 2.89 11.60
N ASN A 62 25.85 3.31 12.64
CA ASN A 62 25.44 2.47 13.77
C ASN A 62 23.92 2.40 13.88
N LEU A 63 23.29 1.95 12.82
CA LEU A 63 21.83 1.92 12.71
C LEU A 63 21.20 0.96 13.73
N GLU A 64 20.39 1.50 14.65
CA GLU A 64 19.64 0.75 15.66
C GLU A 64 18.15 0.69 15.36
N LEU A 65 17.63 1.71 14.68
CA LEU A 65 16.24 1.78 14.25
C LEU A 65 16.18 2.30 12.82
N PHE A 66 15.39 1.64 12.01
CA PHE A 66 15.00 2.15 10.70
C PHE A 66 13.54 1.80 10.41
N LEU A 67 12.75 2.79 10.07
CA LEU A 67 11.39 2.64 9.57
C LEU A 67 11.33 3.26 8.18
N GLY A 68 10.66 2.63 7.23
CA GLY A 68 10.57 3.13 5.88
C GLY A 68 9.23 2.86 5.22
N ILE A 69 8.89 3.73 4.28
CA ILE A 69 7.70 3.59 3.43
C ILE A 69 8.02 3.92 1.98
N GLY A 70 7.62 3.02 1.07
CA GLY A 70 7.45 3.33 -0.34
C GLY A 70 5.97 3.58 -0.60
N ARG A 71 5.63 4.76 -1.10
CA ARG A 71 4.25 5.24 -1.19
C ARG A 71 3.76 5.32 -2.63
N LEU A 72 2.56 4.79 -2.85
CA LEU A 72 1.71 5.11 -3.98
C LEU A 72 0.74 6.21 -3.54
N ILE A 73 0.76 7.36 -4.18
CA ILE A 73 -0.08 8.51 -3.83
C ILE A 73 -1.50 8.25 -4.33
N THR A 74 -2.47 8.26 -3.42
CA THR A 74 -3.87 7.99 -3.75
C THR A 74 -4.80 9.17 -3.50
N ASN A 75 -4.48 10.05 -2.56
CA ASN A 75 -5.42 11.07 -2.07
C ASN A 75 -4.95 12.51 -2.28
N ASP A 76 -3.70 12.85 -1.97
CA ASP A 76 -3.17 14.20 -2.09
C ASP A 76 -1.69 14.19 -2.47
N ASN A 77 -1.35 14.99 -3.48
CA ASN A 77 0.03 15.14 -3.95
C ASN A 77 0.88 16.06 -3.08
N ASN A 78 0.26 16.86 -2.20
CA ASN A 78 0.97 17.89 -1.45
C ASN A 78 1.52 17.39 -0.10
N GLU A 79 0.98 16.29 0.42
CA GLU A 79 1.35 15.77 1.73
C GLU A 79 1.95 14.37 1.64
N ASN A 80 3.05 14.14 2.35
CA ASN A 80 3.79 12.90 2.28
C ASN A 80 3.90 12.24 3.67
N GLN A 81 4.23 10.96 3.69
CA GLN A 81 4.50 10.17 4.88
C GLN A 81 6.02 9.99 5.10
N PRO A 82 6.45 9.72 6.38
CA PRO A 82 5.64 9.53 7.58
C PRO A 82 4.99 10.82 8.08
N PHE A 83 3.87 10.70 8.80
CA PHE A 83 3.33 11.82 9.55
C PHE A 83 4.18 12.03 10.80
N LEU A 84 4.67 13.24 11.02
CA LEU A 84 5.47 13.60 12.20
C LEU A 84 4.86 14.84 12.86
N ASN A 85 4.48 14.70 14.11
CA ASN A 85 4.09 15.82 14.96
C ASN A 85 4.42 15.48 16.43
N GLU A 86 4.89 16.46 17.21
CA GLU A 86 5.24 16.34 18.63
C GLU A 86 6.13 15.13 18.97
N ASN A 87 7.05 14.77 18.07
CA ASN A 87 7.91 13.60 18.13
C ASN A 87 7.19 12.23 18.04
N ILE A 88 5.93 12.21 17.62
CA ILE A 88 5.22 10.98 17.23
C ILE A 88 5.34 10.84 15.73
N CYS A 89 5.91 9.72 15.28
CA CYS A 89 6.13 9.44 13.85
C CYS A 89 5.32 8.24 13.41
N ILE A 90 4.50 8.41 12.35
CA ILE A 90 3.53 7.39 11.93
C ILE A 90 3.72 7.04 10.45
N PHE A 91 3.89 5.77 10.20
CA PHE A 91 3.88 5.13 8.89
C PHE A 91 2.57 4.37 8.73
N HIS A 92 1.84 4.64 7.65
CA HIS A 92 0.53 4.05 7.39
C HIS A 92 0.44 3.49 5.98
N ASN A 93 0.01 2.25 5.88
CA ASN A 93 -0.35 1.59 4.64
C ASN A 93 -1.83 1.19 4.69
N GLY A 94 -2.68 1.86 3.94
CA GLY A 94 -4.12 1.64 3.92
C GLY A 94 -4.90 2.92 3.71
N ILE A 95 -6.16 2.88 4.10
CA ILE A 95 -7.08 4.02 4.03
C ILE A 95 -8.02 3.96 5.25
N VAL A 96 -8.15 5.07 5.97
CA VAL A 96 -9.18 5.30 6.97
C VAL A 96 -10.28 6.14 6.31
N VAL A 97 -11.46 5.54 6.10
CA VAL A 97 -12.54 6.17 5.30
C VAL A 97 -13.38 7.16 6.09
N ASN A 98 -13.41 7.02 7.42
CA ASN A 98 -14.20 7.88 8.32
C ASN A 98 -13.34 8.91 9.09
N ASP A 99 -12.17 9.27 8.57
CA ASP A 99 -11.22 10.20 9.19
C ASP A 99 -11.87 11.52 9.60
N LYS A 100 -12.65 12.14 8.72
CA LYS A 100 -13.35 13.41 8.97
C LYS A 100 -14.34 13.32 10.13
N GLU A 101 -15.05 12.20 10.23
CA GLU A 101 -15.99 11.95 11.31
C GLU A 101 -15.29 11.78 12.66
N ILE A 102 -14.13 11.09 12.66
CA ILE A 102 -13.34 10.92 13.88
C ILE A 102 -12.88 12.27 14.40
N PHE A 103 -12.27 13.13 13.56
CA PHE A 103 -11.85 14.46 13.98
C PHE A 103 -13.01 15.30 14.56
N LYS A 104 -14.19 15.21 13.94
CA LYS A 104 -15.40 15.90 14.43
C LYS A 104 -15.89 15.33 15.77
N LYS A 105 -16.04 14.00 15.89
CA LYS A 105 -16.53 13.33 17.12
C LYS A 105 -15.56 13.51 18.29
N GLU A 106 -14.27 13.46 18.00
CA GLU A 106 -13.23 13.62 19.02
C GLU A 106 -12.95 15.08 19.39
N ALA A 107 -13.54 16.04 18.68
CA ALA A 107 -13.31 17.48 18.83
C ALA A 107 -11.80 17.87 18.70
N ILE A 108 -11.10 17.22 17.79
CA ILE A 108 -9.68 17.46 17.53
C ILE A 108 -9.53 18.29 16.25
N LYS A 109 -8.68 19.32 16.30
CA LYS A 109 -8.36 20.11 15.11
C LYS A 109 -7.41 19.34 14.20
N ARG A 110 -7.80 19.15 12.95
CA ARG A 110 -6.99 18.55 11.91
C ARG A 110 -5.94 19.52 11.38
N SER A 111 -4.72 19.05 11.12
CA SER A 111 -3.62 19.87 10.60
C SER A 111 -3.26 19.55 9.15
N THR A 112 -3.58 18.33 8.67
CA THR A 112 -3.26 17.87 7.31
C THR A 112 -4.47 17.20 6.66
N ASN A 113 -4.39 16.88 5.36
CA ASN A 113 -5.41 16.08 4.68
C ASN A 113 -5.09 14.58 4.70
N LEU A 114 -3.98 14.17 5.34
CA LEU A 114 -3.65 12.75 5.47
C LEU A 114 -4.58 12.06 6.47
N ASP A 115 -5.19 10.98 6.07
CA ASP A 115 -5.95 10.08 6.95
C ASP A 115 -5.07 9.47 8.05
N THR A 116 -3.76 9.35 7.80
CA THR A 116 -2.73 8.94 8.76
C THR A 116 -2.75 9.76 10.05
N GLU A 117 -3.13 11.04 9.99
CA GLU A 117 -3.18 11.93 11.16
C GLU A 117 -4.17 11.46 12.23
N VAL A 118 -5.18 10.66 11.86
CA VAL A 118 -6.14 10.06 12.81
C VAL A 118 -5.42 9.26 13.90
N PHE A 119 -4.42 8.48 13.53
CA PHE A 119 -3.66 7.67 14.49
C PHE A 119 -2.88 8.54 15.48
N HIS A 120 -2.30 9.65 15.00
CA HIS A 120 -1.65 10.64 15.89
C HIS A 120 -2.66 11.25 16.87
N ALA A 121 -3.80 11.70 16.37
CA ALA A 121 -4.85 12.32 17.16
C ALA A 121 -5.35 11.39 18.27
N LEU A 122 -5.63 10.13 17.91
CA LEU A 122 -6.08 9.13 18.89
C LEU A 122 -5.01 8.77 19.90
N VAL A 123 -3.76 8.55 19.47
CA VAL A 123 -2.65 8.24 20.37
C VAL A 123 -2.41 9.40 21.33
N LYS A 124 -2.34 10.63 20.83
CA LYS A 124 -2.15 11.82 21.68
C LYS A 124 -3.26 11.99 22.73
N LYS A 125 -4.52 11.80 22.33
CA LYS A 125 -5.67 11.97 23.22
C LYS A 125 -5.73 10.91 24.30
N TYR A 126 -5.44 9.66 23.98
CA TYR A 126 -5.69 8.51 24.84
C TYR A 126 -4.45 7.89 25.48
N SER A 127 -3.23 8.38 25.18
CA SER A 127 -1.98 7.76 25.67
C SER A 127 -1.79 7.78 27.19
N ASN A 128 -2.47 8.69 27.90
CA ASN A 128 -2.44 8.73 29.36
C ASN A 128 -3.48 7.81 30.01
N ASP A 129 -4.51 7.41 29.28
CA ASP A 129 -5.68 6.69 29.80
C ASP A 129 -5.67 5.21 29.43
N ILE A 130 -4.92 4.84 28.40
CA ILE A 130 -4.95 3.49 27.81
C ILE A 130 -3.53 2.92 27.70
N ASP A 131 -3.36 1.66 28.14
CA ASP A 131 -2.13 0.91 27.88
C ASP A 131 -1.89 0.78 26.37
N LEU A 132 -0.63 0.86 25.95
CA LEU A 132 -0.24 0.78 24.53
C LEU A 132 -0.77 -0.48 23.83
N LYS A 133 -0.94 -1.58 24.54
CA LYS A 133 -1.50 -2.83 24.00
C LYS A 133 -2.99 -2.74 23.70
N ASN A 134 -3.72 -1.85 24.38
CA ASN A 134 -5.15 -1.68 24.22
C ASN A 134 -5.50 -0.69 23.09
N PHE A 135 -4.50 -0.04 22.48
CA PHE A 135 -4.74 0.79 21.27
C PHE A 135 -5.34 0.01 20.11
N LYS A 136 -5.15 -1.33 20.07
CA LYS A 136 -5.81 -2.16 19.06
C LYS A 136 -7.33 -2.03 19.11
N ASP A 137 -7.91 -2.08 20.32
CA ASP A 137 -9.36 -2.02 20.51
C ASP A 137 -9.88 -0.62 20.20
N LEU A 138 -9.13 0.42 20.57
CA LEU A 138 -9.43 1.80 20.20
C LEU A 138 -9.45 1.99 18.69
N PHE A 139 -8.42 1.51 17.96
CA PHE A 139 -8.36 1.63 16.51
C PHE A 139 -9.46 0.83 15.83
N LEU A 140 -9.74 -0.39 16.29
CA LEU A 140 -10.81 -1.24 15.74
C LEU A 140 -12.21 -0.67 15.98
N SER A 141 -12.43 0.02 17.10
CA SER A 141 -13.75 0.61 17.43
C SER A 141 -14.01 1.94 16.75
N LYS A 142 -12.96 2.71 16.43
CA LYS A 142 -13.11 4.07 15.91
C LYS A 142 -12.81 4.21 14.41
N CYS A 143 -11.86 3.43 13.88
CA CYS A 143 -11.39 3.58 12.51
C CYS A 143 -12.06 2.58 11.57
N GLU A 144 -12.70 3.09 10.52
CA GLU A 144 -13.26 2.29 9.43
C GLU A 144 -12.31 2.28 8.23
N GLY A 145 -12.20 1.14 7.57
CA GLY A 145 -11.32 0.93 6.42
C GLY A 145 -10.29 -0.17 6.66
N THR A 146 -9.25 -0.19 5.85
CA THR A 146 -8.15 -1.16 5.96
C THR A 146 -6.84 -0.43 6.19
N PHE A 147 -6.11 -0.81 7.25
CA PHE A 147 -4.88 -0.13 7.62
C PHE A 147 -3.87 -1.04 8.32
N SER A 148 -2.61 -0.74 8.07
CA SER A 148 -1.46 -1.23 8.80
C SER A 148 -0.60 -0.04 9.20
N VAL A 149 -0.22 0.05 10.47
CA VAL A 149 0.49 1.20 11.01
C VAL A 149 1.75 0.79 11.79
N ALA A 150 2.77 1.63 11.69
CA ALA A 150 3.92 1.64 12.58
C ALA A 150 3.99 3.02 13.23
N ILE A 151 3.80 3.07 14.54
CA ILE A 151 3.72 4.32 15.33
C ILE A 151 4.93 4.35 16.27
N ALA A 152 5.89 5.21 15.95
CA ALA A 152 7.05 5.42 16.80
C ALA A 152 6.76 6.53 17.82
N LEU A 153 7.02 6.22 19.10
CA LEU A 153 6.86 7.07 20.27
C LEU A 153 8.21 7.27 20.96
N PRO A 154 9.14 8.03 20.37
CA PRO A 154 10.52 8.16 20.86
C PRO A 154 10.62 8.68 22.29
N LYS A 155 9.74 9.61 22.72
CA LYS A 155 9.75 10.16 24.09
C LYS A 155 9.61 9.08 25.17
N ILE A 156 8.86 8.03 24.89
CA ILE A 156 8.68 6.89 25.81
C ILE A 156 9.46 5.65 25.36
N GLY A 157 10.20 5.71 24.26
CA GLY A 157 11.03 4.63 23.76
C GLY A 157 10.24 3.43 23.26
N LYS A 158 9.07 3.61 22.63
CA LYS A 158 8.19 2.54 22.18
C LYS A 158 7.81 2.67 20.70
N LEU A 159 7.63 1.52 20.05
CA LEU A 159 7.09 1.39 18.69
C LEU A 159 5.88 0.46 18.74
N ILE A 160 4.77 0.94 18.22
CA ILE A 160 3.53 0.16 18.08
C ILE A 160 3.42 -0.30 16.64
N LEU A 161 3.22 -1.58 16.41
CA LEU A 161 2.89 -2.19 15.14
C LEU A 161 1.49 -2.81 15.22
N PHE A 162 0.63 -2.47 14.26
CA PHE A 162 -0.74 -2.98 14.21
C PHE A 162 -1.26 -3.05 12.77
N SER A 163 -2.10 -4.06 12.49
CA SER A 163 -2.84 -4.17 11.24
C SER A 163 -4.23 -4.76 11.50
N ASN A 164 -5.27 -4.18 10.89
CA ASN A 164 -6.63 -4.70 11.01
C ASN A 164 -6.99 -5.72 9.92
N HIS A 165 -6.16 -5.90 8.90
CA HIS A 165 -6.44 -6.78 7.74
C HIS A 165 -5.26 -7.71 7.39
N GLY A 166 -4.21 -7.73 8.21
CA GLY A 166 -3.11 -8.70 8.08
C GLY A 166 -2.00 -8.36 7.09
N SER A 167 -1.96 -7.15 6.53
CA SER A 167 -0.84 -6.72 5.68
C SER A 167 0.32 -6.13 6.49
N LEU A 168 0.72 -6.85 7.54
CA LEU A 168 1.89 -6.53 8.36
C LEU A 168 2.42 -7.80 9.02
N TYR A 169 3.70 -8.07 8.83
CA TYR A 169 4.39 -9.23 9.37
C TYR A 169 5.63 -8.78 10.13
N ILE A 170 5.95 -9.46 11.22
CA ILE A 170 7.19 -9.27 11.97
C ILE A 170 7.90 -10.59 12.12
N GLY A 171 9.22 -10.57 12.05
CA GLY A 171 10.09 -11.73 12.27
C GLY A 171 11.39 -11.31 12.95
N GLU A 172 12.17 -12.30 13.33
CA GLU A 172 13.43 -12.12 14.03
C GLU A 172 14.60 -12.59 13.17
N LYS A 173 15.68 -11.84 13.19
CA LYS A 173 16.96 -12.23 12.62
C LYS A 173 18.08 -11.88 13.57
N LYS A 174 18.72 -12.93 14.16
CA LYS A 174 19.67 -12.76 15.27
C LYS A 174 19.02 -11.99 16.43
N LYS A 175 19.51 -10.80 16.77
CA LYS A 175 18.98 -9.93 17.84
C LYS A 175 18.16 -8.75 17.31
N VAL A 176 17.69 -8.83 16.05
CA VAL A 176 17.00 -7.74 15.38
C VAL A 176 15.59 -8.18 15.04
N PHE A 177 14.60 -7.35 15.36
CA PHE A 177 13.25 -7.48 14.84
C PHE A 177 13.16 -6.78 13.48
N ILE A 178 12.53 -7.45 12.53
CA ILE A 178 12.29 -6.91 11.18
C ILE A 178 10.82 -7.06 10.87
N PHE A 179 10.17 -5.99 10.43
CA PHE A 179 8.79 -6.06 9.96
C PHE A 179 8.64 -5.59 8.51
N SER A 180 7.61 -6.04 7.84
CA SER A 180 7.28 -5.64 6.49
C SER A 180 5.79 -5.89 6.18
N SER A 181 5.27 -5.17 5.21
CA SER A 181 3.90 -5.34 4.70
C SER A 181 3.65 -6.73 4.11
N GLU A 182 4.68 -7.49 3.75
CA GLU A 182 4.55 -8.83 3.17
C GLU A 182 5.49 -9.85 3.82
N LYS A 183 4.98 -11.06 4.03
CA LYS A 183 5.73 -12.20 4.59
C LYS A 183 6.95 -12.57 3.73
N TYR A 184 6.79 -12.50 2.40
CA TYR A 184 7.84 -12.85 1.44
C TYR A 184 9.15 -12.08 1.69
N HIS A 185 9.08 -10.80 2.04
CA HIS A 185 10.26 -9.99 2.30
C HIS A 185 11.08 -10.51 3.48
N LEU A 186 10.40 -10.96 4.54
CA LEU A 186 11.04 -11.53 5.72
C LEU A 186 11.65 -12.91 5.44
N LEU A 187 10.98 -13.72 4.64
CA LEU A 187 11.51 -15.02 4.17
C LEU A 187 12.80 -14.82 3.36
N GLN A 188 12.83 -13.86 2.45
CA GLN A 188 14.01 -13.52 1.65
C GLN A 188 15.19 -13.05 2.51
N LEU A 189 14.93 -12.49 3.68
CA LEU A 189 15.95 -12.14 4.66
C LEU A 189 16.32 -13.30 5.58
N ASN A 190 15.72 -14.48 5.45
CA ASN A 190 15.86 -15.62 6.35
C ASN A 190 15.54 -15.26 7.82
N CYS A 191 14.44 -14.50 8.02
CA CYS A 191 13.92 -14.24 9.35
C CYS A 191 13.26 -15.51 9.93
N LYS A 192 13.39 -15.67 11.24
CA LYS A 192 12.71 -16.72 12.03
C LYS A 192 11.49 -16.15 12.74
N ASN A 193 10.63 -16.99 13.29
CA ASN A 193 9.49 -16.61 14.12
C ASN A 193 8.60 -15.55 13.45
N ILE A 194 8.31 -15.74 12.14
CA ILE A 194 7.51 -14.77 11.39
C ILE A 194 6.05 -14.89 11.80
N ILE A 195 5.51 -13.79 12.35
CA ILE A 195 4.13 -13.65 12.83
C ILE A 195 3.40 -12.65 11.94
N ASN A 196 2.13 -12.94 11.63
CA ASN A 196 1.21 -11.98 11.02
C ASN A 196 0.51 -11.17 12.11
N LEU A 197 0.55 -9.85 12.02
CA LEU A 197 -0.09 -8.95 12.98
C LEU A 197 -1.56 -8.63 12.59
N ASN A 198 -2.32 -9.64 12.17
CA ASN A 198 -3.73 -9.47 11.84
C ASN A 198 -4.58 -9.29 13.11
N ARG A 199 -5.05 -8.07 13.35
CA ARG A 199 -5.77 -7.64 14.57
C ARG A 199 -5.01 -7.86 15.87
N GLU A 200 -3.68 -8.05 15.75
CA GLU A 200 -2.79 -8.18 16.90
C GLU A 200 -1.84 -6.98 16.94
N ILE A 201 -1.61 -6.47 18.13
CA ILE A 201 -0.69 -5.37 18.38
C ILE A 201 0.65 -5.91 18.89
N LYS A 202 1.73 -5.36 18.36
CA LYS A 202 3.08 -5.60 18.88
C LYS A 202 3.68 -4.29 19.34
N VAL A 203 4.10 -4.26 20.60
CA VAL A 203 4.86 -3.12 21.16
C VAL A 203 6.31 -3.55 21.33
N LEU A 204 7.23 -2.75 20.80
CA LEU A 204 8.67 -2.97 20.81
C LEU A 204 9.39 -1.81 21.48
N ASP A 205 10.53 -2.08 22.06
CA ASP A 205 11.42 -1.03 22.58
C ASP A 205 12.23 -0.43 21.44
N ILE A 206 12.34 0.89 21.44
CA ILE A 206 13.18 1.68 20.53
C ILE A 206 14.03 2.66 21.36
N PRO A 207 15.12 3.22 20.80
CA PRO A 207 15.91 4.23 21.50
C PRO A 207 15.04 5.37 22.03
N ARG A 208 15.28 5.80 23.26
CA ARG A 208 14.52 6.90 23.89
C ARG A 208 15.08 8.25 23.46
N LEU A 209 14.18 9.18 23.15
CA LEU A 209 14.52 10.57 22.89
C LEU A 209 14.62 11.35 24.21
N GLU A 210 15.79 11.90 24.52
CA GLU A 210 15.98 12.55 25.83
C GLU A 210 15.58 14.03 25.85
N LYS A 211 16.02 14.85 24.90
CA LYS A 211 15.83 16.31 24.98
C LYS A 211 15.58 17.04 23.65
N GLU A 212 15.81 16.40 22.50
CA GLU A 212 15.75 17.07 21.20
C GLU A 212 14.38 16.90 20.52
N GLU A 213 13.97 17.90 19.74
CA GLU A 213 12.88 17.73 18.77
C GLU A 213 13.39 17.05 17.51
N ILE A 214 12.62 16.09 17.02
CA ILE A 214 12.91 15.40 15.77
C ILE A 214 12.60 16.34 14.61
N LYS A 215 13.64 16.73 13.86
CA LYS A 215 13.47 17.58 12.68
C LYS A 215 13.10 16.75 11.46
N LEU A 216 12.11 17.23 10.74
CA LEU A 216 11.70 16.69 9.45
C LEU A 216 12.51 17.35 8.34
N VAL A 217 13.14 16.52 7.49
CA VAL A 217 13.82 16.96 6.27
C VAL A 217 13.00 16.55 5.05
N GLU A 218 12.68 17.49 4.17
CA GLU A 218 11.97 17.23 2.94
C GLU A 218 12.88 17.36 1.73
N HIS A 219 12.96 16.29 0.95
CA HIS A 219 13.68 16.23 -0.31
C HIS A 219 12.69 16.37 -1.47
N LYS A 220 12.69 17.54 -2.11
CA LYS A 220 11.84 17.80 -3.29
C LYS A 220 12.70 17.79 -4.55
N ILE A 221 12.32 16.97 -5.51
CA ILE A 221 12.86 17.14 -6.86
C ILE A 221 12.07 18.30 -7.48
N LYS A 222 12.76 19.31 -8.01
CA LYS A 222 12.11 20.26 -8.90
C LYS A 222 11.62 19.48 -10.12
N ARG A 223 10.43 18.88 -10.03
CA ARG A 223 9.77 18.34 -11.21
C ARG A 223 9.57 19.52 -12.13
N ARG A 224 10.15 19.51 -13.32
CA ARG A 224 9.60 20.32 -14.40
C ARG A 224 8.16 19.83 -14.56
N ILE A 225 7.22 20.61 -14.07
CA ILE A 225 5.81 20.38 -14.35
C ILE A 225 5.70 20.52 -15.87
N LEU A 226 5.68 19.39 -16.56
CA LEU A 226 5.43 19.34 -18.01
C LEU A 226 4.00 19.77 -18.32
N VAL A 227 3.12 19.78 -17.32
CA VAL A 227 1.80 20.38 -17.42
C VAL A 227 1.97 21.85 -17.08
N SER A 228 2.11 22.69 -18.10
CA SER A 228 2.00 24.12 -17.91
C SER A 228 0.59 24.40 -17.35
N ASN A 229 0.50 25.18 -16.26
CA ASN A 229 -0.77 25.76 -15.81
C ASN A 229 -1.32 26.80 -16.80
N LYS A 230 -1.01 26.67 -18.09
CA LYS A 230 -1.64 27.43 -19.13
C LYS A 230 -3.11 27.03 -19.15
N LYS A 231 -3.97 27.96 -18.81
CA LYS A 231 -5.39 27.82 -19.13
C LYS A 231 -5.47 27.55 -20.63
N PHE A 232 -6.01 26.40 -21.00
CA PHE A 232 -6.25 26.10 -22.40
C PHE A 232 -7.14 27.20 -22.98
N SER A 233 -6.67 27.86 -24.03
CA SER A 233 -7.49 28.81 -24.79
C SER A 233 -8.32 28.03 -25.81
N SER A 234 -9.38 28.63 -26.32
CA SER A 234 -10.15 28.07 -27.44
C SER A 234 -9.29 27.78 -28.69
N ALA A 235 -8.15 28.45 -28.81
CA ALA A 235 -7.16 28.19 -29.86
C ALA A 235 -6.34 26.93 -29.58
N ASP A 236 -6.14 26.55 -28.32
CA ASP A 236 -5.45 25.31 -27.94
C ASP A 236 -6.38 24.12 -28.10
N GLU A 237 -7.68 24.28 -27.86
CA GLU A 237 -8.71 23.25 -28.13
C GLU A 237 -8.77 22.87 -29.60
N LYS A 238 -8.61 23.86 -30.52
CA LYS A 238 -8.56 23.59 -31.95
C LYS A 238 -7.31 22.79 -32.38
N LYS A 239 -6.21 22.88 -31.65
CA LYS A 239 -5.01 22.05 -31.88
C LYS A 239 -5.21 20.59 -31.49
N LEU A 240 -6.21 20.29 -30.63
CA LEU A 240 -6.63 18.95 -30.26
C LEU A 240 -7.73 18.41 -31.20
N ASP A 241 -8.09 19.17 -32.27
CA ASP A 241 -9.03 18.70 -33.29
C ASP A 241 -8.32 17.65 -34.16
N ILE A 242 -8.13 16.50 -33.58
CA ILE A 242 -7.72 15.29 -34.27
C ILE A 242 -8.87 14.97 -35.21
N ALA A 243 -8.60 14.93 -36.51
CA ALA A 243 -9.56 14.52 -37.52
C ALA A 243 -10.26 13.25 -37.00
N LYS A 244 -11.56 13.32 -36.73
CA LYS A 244 -12.33 12.21 -36.15
C LYS A 244 -12.14 11.01 -37.06
N PRO A 245 -11.50 9.94 -36.64
CA PRO A 245 -11.32 8.77 -37.48
C PRO A 245 -12.70 8.23 -37.88
N HIS A 246 -12.88 7.93 -39.16
CA HIS A 246 -14.10 7.32 -39.64
C HIS A 246 -14.20 5.91 -39.03
N VAL A 247 -15.03 5.77 -37.99
CA VAL A 247 -15.21 4.49 -37.29
C VAL A 247 -16.47 3.81 -37.80
N VAL A 248 -16.29 2.79 -38.63
CA VAL A 248 -17.38 1.87 -39.00
C VAL A 248 -17.75 1.02 -37.80
N ARG A 249 -19.06 0.94 -37.52
CA ARG A 249 -19.60 0.18 -36.38
C ARG A 249 -20.62 -0.84 -36.83
N CYS A 250 -20.70 -1.94 -36.12
CA CYS A 250 -21.76 -2.93 -36.33
C CYS A 250 -23.14 -2.28 -36.16
N THR A 251 -24.03 -2.51 -37.09
CA THR A 251 -25.42 -1.99 -37.05
C THR A 251 -26.26 -2.63 -35.93
N LYS A 252 -25.85 -3.79 -35.38
CA LYS A 252 -26.55 -4.51 -34.34
C LYS A 252 -25.98 -4.31 -32.94
N CYS A 253 -24.66 -4.43 -32.73
CA CYS A 253 -24.01 -4.36 -31.41
C CYS A 253 -23.07 -3.17 -31.21
N LEU A 254 -22.91 -2.30 -32.22
CA LEU A 254 -22.11 -1.09 -32.21
C LEU A 254 -20.59 -1.31 -32.02
N LEU A 255 -20.09 -2.55 -32.04
CA LEU A 255 -18.66 -2.82 -32.01
C LEU A 255 -17.97 -2.14 -33.19
N PRO A 256 -16.82 -1.42 -32.97
CA PRO A 256 -16.11 -0.72 -34.01
C PRO A 256 -15.28 -1.68 -34.88
N HIS A 257 -14.97 -1.26 -36.10
CA HIS A 257 -14.12 -2.04 -37.03
C HIS A 257 -12.69 -2.27 -36.49
N THR A 258 -12.29 -1.51 -35.47
CA THR A 258 -11.01 -1.68 -34.77
C THR A 258 -11.04 -2.80 -33.72
N PHE A 259 -12.20 -3.43 -33.50
CA PHE A 259 -12.30 -4.57 -32.56
C PHE A 259 -11.56 -5.79 -33.14
N PRO A 260 -10.76 -6.52 -32.35
CA PRO A 260 -9.98 -7.65 -32.84
C PRO A 260 -10.82 -8.69 -33.59
N PHE A 261 -10.32 -9.12 -34.77
CA PHE A 261 -10.95 -10.16 -35.60
C PHE A 261 -12.38 -9.89 -36.06
N ILE A 262 -12.84 -8.62 -36.03
CA ILE A 262 -14.17 -8.26 -36.49
C ILE A 262 -14.23 -8.18 -38.02
N SER A 263 -15.31 -8.69 -38.59
CA SER A 263 -15.67 -8.52 -40.00
C SER A 263 -17.15 -8.20 -40.10
N PHE A 264 -17.58 -7.53 -41.17
CA PHE A 264 -18.98 -7.12 -41.38
C PHE A 264 -19.51 -7.75 -42.68
N ASN A 265 -20.78 -8.13 -42.67
CA ASN A 265 -21.48 -8.49 -43.89
C ASN A 265 -21.96 -7.24 -44.66
N GLN A 266 -22.68 -7.45 -45.76
CA GLN A 266 -23.21 -6.38 -46.60
C GLN A 266 -24.18 -5.44 -45.85
N ASP A 267 -24.87 -5.93 -44.83
CA ASP A 267 -25.79 -5.15 -43.99
C ASP A 267 -25.08 -4.41 -42.83
N GLY A 268 -23.78 -4.48 -42.76
CA GLY A 268 -22.97 -3.87 -41.66
C GLY A 268 -23.08 -4.63 -40.32
N VAL A 269 -23.59 -5.87 -40.31
CA VAL A 269 -23.66 -6.70 -39.10
C VAL A 269 -22.37 -7.48 -38.95
N CYS A 270 -21.79 -7.43 -37.75
CA CYS A 270 -20.47 -8.09 -37.48
C CYS A 270 -20.62 -9.62 -37.35
N ASN A 271 -19.50 -10.31 -37.61
CA ASN A 271 -19.39 -11.76 -37.46
C ASN A 271 -19.75 -12.25 -36.04
N TYR A 272 -19.47 -11.46 -35.01
CA TYR A 272 -19.87 -11.78 -33.63
C TYR A 272 -21.39 -11.84 -33.47
N CYS A 273 -22.13 -10.90 -34.07
CA CYS A 273 -23.58 -10.92 -34.06
C CYS A 273 -24.18 -12.03 -34.95
N LEU A 274 -23.53 -12.30 -36.07
CA LEU A 274 -24.00 -13.38 -37.00
C LEU A 274 -23.80 -14.77 -36.37
N ASN A 275 -22.69 -14.96 -35.65
CA ASN A 275 -22.37 -16.22 -35.01
C ASN A 275 -22.91 -16.32 -33.57
N TYR A 276 -23.58 -15.27 -33.06
CA TYR A 276 -24.14 -15.29 -31.71
C TYR A 276 -25.29 -16.35 -31.65
N LYS A 277 -24.98 -17.41 -30.93
CA LYS A 277 -25.98 -18.38 -30.53
C LYS A 277 -26.43 -18.05 -29.11
N ASN A 278 -27.73 -18.12 -28.85
CA ASN A 278 -28.22 -18.01 -27.47
C ASN A 278 -27.41 -18.93 -26.57
N ARG A 279 -27.04 -18.45 -25.39
CA ARG A 279 -26.33 -19.28 -24.41
C ARG A 279 -27.07 -20.60 -24.26
N SER A 280 -26.37 -21.70 -24.53
CA SER A 280 -26.90 -23.02 -24.20
C SER A 280 -27.25 -23.05 -22.71
N SER A 281 -28.36 -23.65 -22.37
CA SER A 281 -28.75 -23.86 -20.98
C SER A 281 -27.59 -24.52 -20.21
N PRO A 282 -27.32 -24.12 -18.94
CA PRO A 282 -26.30 -24.77 -18.16
C PRO A 282 -26.56 -26.28 -18.13
N LYS A 283 -25.53 -27.05 -18.42
CA LYS A 283 -25.61 -28.50 -18.30
C LYS A 283 -25.80 -28.90 -16.84
N PRO A 284 -26.52 -29.99 -16.57
CA PRO A 284 -26.75 -30.49 -15.22
C PRO A 284 -25.42 -30.76 -14.51
N LYS A 285 -25.30 -30.39 -13.23
CA LYS A 285 -24.09 -30.65 -12.40
C LYS A 285 -23.66 -32.13 -12.44
N LYS A 286 -24.64 -33.06 -12.57
CA LYS A 286 -24.38 -34.49 -12.66
C LYS A 286 -23.50 -34.86 -13.88
N GLU A 287 -23.68 -34.18 -15.01
CA GLU A 287 -22.87 -34.44 -16.21
C GLU A 287 -21.39 -34.05 -15.98
N LEU A 288 -21.14 -32.93 -15.30
CA LEU A 288 -19.79 -32.53 -14.90
C LEU A 288 -19.16 -33.55 -13.94
N LEU A 289 -19.92 -33.99 -12.93
CA LEU A 289 -19.44 -34.98 -11.96
C LEU A 289 -19.08 -36.31 -12.64
N ASN A 290 -19.90 -36.79 -13.57
CA ASN A 290 -19.60 -38.00 -14.32
C ASN A 290 -18.30 -37.89 -15.15
N ILE A 291 -18.06 -36.70 -15.73
CA ILE A 291 -16.82 -36.45 -16.46
C ILE A 291 -15.62 -36.48 -15.51
N LEU A 292 -15.73 -35.82 -14.35
CA LEU A 292 -14.67 -35.73 -13.35
C LEU A 292 -14.32 -37.09 -12.74
N GLU A 293 -15.27 -38.01 -12.59
CA GLU A 293 -15.00 -39.34 -12.08
C GLU A 293 -13.97 -40.12 -12.89
N ASN A 294 -13.92 -39.92 -14.20
CA ASN A 294 -12.93 -40.56 -15.07
C ASN A 294 -11.47 -40.07 -14.81
N TYR A 295 -11.30 -38.95 -14.12
CA TYR A 295 -10.01 -38.34 -13.83
C TYR A 295 -9.65 -38.39 -12.36
N ARG A 296 -10.54 -38.95 -11.51
CA ARG A 296 -10.27 -39.08 -10.07
C ARG A 296 -9.11 -40.02 -9.81
N LYS A 297 -8.23 -39.57 -8.93
CA LYS A 297 -7.07 -40.32 -8.43
C LYS A 297 -7.31 -40.81 -7.02
N THR A 298 -6.60 -41.85 -6.63
CA THR A 298 -6.62 -42.36 -5.25
C THR A 298 -5.88 -41.46 -4.26
N SER A 299 -5.01 -40.59 -4.74
CA SER A 299 -4.26 -39.62 -3.92
C SER A 299 -3.81 -38.40 -4.74
N GLY A 300 -3.73 -37.24 -4.10
CA GLY A 300 -3.31 -36.00 -4.71
C GLY A 300 -4.41 -35.23 -5.46
N PRO A 301 -4.12 -34.06 -6.02
CA PRO A 301 -5.10 -33.23 -6.74
C PRO A 301 -5.47 -33.85 -8.09
N ASP A 302 -6.76 -33.86 -8.40
CA ASP A 302 -7.32 -34.41 -9.65
C ASP A 302 -7.39 -33.39 -10.79
N CYS A 303 -7.42 -32.11 -10.47
CA CYS A 303 -7.55 -31.04 -11.44
C CYS A 303 -6.76 -29.79 -11.05
N ILE A 304 -6.54 -28.95 -12.05
CA ILE A 304 -5.98 -27.59 -11.85
C ILE A 304 -7.10 -26.60 -12.16
N VAL A 305 -7.39 -25.73 -11.19
CA VAL A 305 -8.33 -24.63 -11.36
C VAL A 305 -7.53 -23.32 -11.46
N PRO A 306 -7.46 -22.70 -12.66
CA PRO A 306 -6.81 -21.40 -12.78
C PRO A 306 -7.61 -20.34 -12.06
N PHE A 307 -6.93 -19.56 -11.21
CA PHE A 307 -7.54 -18.49 -10.44
C PHE A 307 -6.80 -17.19 -10.65
N SER A 308 -7.43 -16.25 -11.33
CA SER A 308 -6.84 -14.91 -11.61
C SER A 308 -7.13 -13.87 -10.52
N GLY A 309 -7.99 -14.18 -9.56
CA GLY A 309 -8.48 -13.22 -8.55
C GLY A 309 -9.46 -12.19 -9.10
N GLY A 310 -9.85 -12.30 -10.37
CA GLY A 310 -10.89 -11.48 -10.98
C GLY A 310 -12.29 -11.96 -10.59
N ARG A 311 -13.29 -11.11 -10.83
CA ARG A 311 -14.69 -11.37 -10.48
C ARG A 311 -15.19 -12.72 -11.02
N ASP A 312 -14.89 -13.03 -12.28
CA ASP A 312 -15.40 -14.22 -12.96
C ASP A 312 -14.70 -15.51 -12.48
N SER A 313 -13.45 -15.42 -12.03
CA SER A 313 -12.68 -16.57 -11.51
C SER A 313 -12.92 -16.84 -10.02
N SER A 314 -13.65 -15.95 -9.34
CA SER A 314 -13.97 -16.07 -7.91
C SER A 314 -15.34 -16.73 -7.69
N TYR A 315 -16.08 -17.00 -8.76
CA TYR A 315 -17.37 -17.72 -8.78
C TYR A 315 -17.12 -19.20 -9.16
#